data_07b66672b57d8bc9412aef4ca70fa98c
#
_entry.id   07b66672b57d8bc9412aef4ca70fa98c
#
_cell.length_a   1.000
_cell.length_b   1.000
_cell.length_c   1.000
_cell.angle_alpha   90.00
_cell.angle_beta   90.00
_cell.angle_gamma   90.00
#
_symmetry.space_group_name_H-M   'P 1'
#
loop_
_entity.id
_entity.type
_entity.pdbx_description
1 polymer ?
#
loop_
_entity_poly.entity_id
_entity_poly.type
_entity_poly.pdbx_seq_one_letter_code
_entity_poly.pdbx_strand_id
1 'polypeptide(L)'
;MTDLLSVDGAKVAQPLQPLAVVLTSAENPYRVLQWLRRSPAARLLGRLVIDPGGLNHESLDLLPERAATAYVRGLLVTAGILPPCDENLDLLTNWVARTVADLQARHANLIRDARRRSARGRYTYAAHKGDCSNVLAAIDFLNWLDSQHLSLRRLQQPQLDTWATDRPTLRSRSIPFLRWSGARRLCPPGLVIDHPASQLPGHFQADDDARNELLRCFNDATLPLDVRVAAALVRLYALPLTRIVELTEDHISQDQKHTYLAVNQHPFVLPPRLARLIDDQLRHGTPQHSTTAGRKYLLPGQSPGCPRNPLGLADTLRHHGLPARAARNTAMMDALVDLPPMIIADLLGIHPKTAERWATLAGRNWSDYVSSLT
;
A
#
# COMPACT_ATOMS: atom_id res chain seq x y z
N MET A 1 28.82 11.00 -14.35
CA MET A 1 28.24 11.30 -13.02
C MET A 1 28.55 12.73 -12.62
N THR A 2 29.80 13.14 -12.65
CA THR A 2 30.21 14.54 -12.38
C THR A 2 29.45 15.51 -13.28
N ASP A 3 29.35 15.24 -14.58
CA ASP A 3 28.64 16.08 -15.54
C ASP A 3 27.13 16.25 -15.25
N LEU A 4 26.49 15.28 -14.57
CA LEU A 4 25.07 15.34 -14.25
C LEU A 4 24.79 16.06 -12.92
N LEU A 5 25.74 16.03 -11.99
CA LEU A 5 25.60 16.55 -10.62
C LEU A 5 26.40 17.85 -10.40
N SER A 6 26.99 18.43 -11.46
CA SER A 6 27.76 19.66 -11.38
C SER A 6 27.11 20.78 -12.22
N VAL A 7 27.23 21.99 -11.74
CA VAL A 7 26.78 23.18 -12.48
C VAL A 7 27.77 23.50 -13.61
N ASP A 8 29.09 23.26 -13.40
CA ASP A 8 30.17 23.65 -14.28
C ASP A 8 30.95 22.45 -14.91
N GLY A 9 30.41 21.23 -14.80
CA GLY A 9 31.08 20.02 -15.32
C GLY A 9 32.32 19.55 -14.57
N ALA A 10 32.84 20.33 -13.62
CA ALA A 10 34.13 20.06 -12.96
C ALA A 10 33.99 19.44 -11.56
N LYS A 11 33.01 19.85 -10.78
CA LYS A 11 32.80 19.35 -9.39
C LYS A 11 31.32 19.15 -9.10
N VAL A 12 30.99 18.09 -8.34
CA VAL A 12 29.64 17.86 -7.84
C VAL A 12 29.23 19.01 -6.95
N ALA A 13 28.02 19.56 -7.15
CA ALA A 13 27.48 20.63 -6.30
C ALA A 13 27.46 20.19 -4.83
N GLN A 14 27.89 21.06 -3.91
CA GLN A 14 28.05 20.73 -2.50
C GLN A 14 26.80 20.06 -1.87
N PRO A 15 25.57 20.51 -2.14
CA PRO A 15 24.36 19.87 -1.61
C PRO A 15 24.13 18.43 -2.11
N LEU A 16 24.73 18.06 -3.25
CA LEU A 16 24.56 16.76 -3.89
C LEU A 16 25.72 15.79 -3.64
N GLN A 17 26.72 16.17 -2.87
CA GLN A 17 27.82 15.29 -2.50
C GLN A 17 27.37 13.98 -1.83
N PRO A 18 26.42 13.98 -0.87
CA PRO A 18 25.91 12.75 -0.27
C PRO A 18 25.29 11.80 -1.31
N LEU A 19 24.56 12.34 -2.28
CA LEU A 19 24.00 11.54 -3.39
C LEU A 19 25.09 10.96 -4.29
N ALA A 20 26.13 11.72 -4.57
CA ALA A 20 27.27 11.22 -5.35
C ALA A 20 27.95 10.03 -4.65
N VAL A 21 28.11 10.09 -3.33
CA VAL A 21 28.65 8.98 -2.53
C VAL A 21 27.73 7.74 -2.66
N VAL A 22 26.42 7.91 -2.50
CA VAL A 22 25.44 6.83 -2.65
C VAL A 22 25.52 6.16 -4.02
N LEU A 23 25.57 6.97 -5.08
CA LEU A 23 25.63 6.45 -6.46
C LEU A 23 26.97 5.77 -6.79
N THR A 24 28.07 6.19 -6.16
CA THR A 24 29.41 5.59 -6.37
C THR A 24 29.62 4.32 -5.55
N SER A 25 28.96 4.20 -4.40
CA SER A 25 29.04 3.01 -3.55
C SER A 25 28.09 1.88 -3.95
N ALA A 26 27.33 2.06 -5.05
CA ALA A 26 26.41 1.05 -5.53
C ALA A 26 27.16 -0.24 -5.96
N GLU A 27 26.68 -1.40 -5.57
CA GLU A 27 27.26 -2.72 -5.88
C GLU A 27 27.41 -2.98 -7.38
N ASN A 28 26.56 -2.37 -8.20
CA ASN A 28 26.61 -2.53 -9.66
C ASN A 28 26.73 -1.17 -10.39
N PRO A 29 27.97 -0.70 -10.65
CA PRO A 29 28.21 0.57 -11.32
C PRO A 29 27.62 0.65 -12.74
N TYR A 30 27.51 -0.47 -13.45
CA TYR A 30 26.95 -0.51 -14.80
C TYR A 30 25.46 -0.13 -14.83
N ARG A 31 24.69 -0.58 -13.84
CA ARG A 31 23.28 -0.19 -13.71
C ARG A 31 23.11 1.28 -13.35
N VAL A 32 23.98 1.82 -12.52
CA VAL A 32 23.99 3.26 -12.23
C VAL A 32 24.26 4.05 -13.51
N LEU A 33 25.24 3.64 -14.32
CA LEU A 33 25.52 4.28 -15.61
C LEU A 33 24.34 4.17 -16.58
N GLN A 34 23.67 3.03 -16.65
CA GLN A 34 22.46 2.88 -17.47
C GLN A 34 21.34 3.80 -16.99
N TRP A 35 21.13 3.87 -15.65
CA TRP A 35 20.13 4.75 -15.05
C TRP A 35 20.43 6.21 -15.40
N LEU A 36 21.67 6.66 -15.22
CA LEU A 36 22.09 8.02 -15.56
C LEU A 36 21.83 8.38 -17.02
N ARG A 37 22.00 7.43 -17.94
CA ARG A 37 21.85 7.66 -19.40
C ARG A 37 20.38 7.61 -19.87
N ARG A 38 19.55 6.76 -19.28
CA ARG A 38 18.23 6.41 -19.82
C ARG A 38 17.05 6.88 -18.97
N SER A 39 17.25 7.09 -17.67
CA SER A 39 16.13 7.38 -16.76
C SER A 39 15.60 8.81 -16.91
N PRO A 40 14.29 9.01 -17.02
CA PRO A 40 13.69 10.33 -16.88
C PRO A 40 14.02 11.00 -15.55
N ALA A 41 14.13 10.21 -14.47
CA ALA A 41 14.50 10.70 -13.14
C ALA A 41 15.93 11.26 -13.10
N ALA A 42 16.89 10.62 -13.80
CA ALA A 42 18.26 11.16 -13.91
C ALA A 42 18.28 12.49 -14.67
N ARG A 43 17.51 12.59 -15.75
CA ARG A 43 17.38 13.86 -16.52
C ARG A 43 16.71 14.95 -15.69
N LEU A 44 15.69 14.59 -14.90
CA LEU A 44 15.04 15.52 -13.97
C LEU A 44 16.02 16.02 -12.91
N LEU A 45 16.80 15.11 -12.31
CA LEU A 45 17.84 15.45 -11.35
C LEU A 45 18.86 16.43 -11.95
N GLY A 46 19.34 16.17 -13.17
CA GLY A 46 20.25 17.09 -13.89
C GLY A 46 19.68 18.50 -14.08
N ARG A 47 18.38 18.62 -14.36
CA ARG A 47 17.71 19.94 -14.46
C ARG A 47 17.64 20.66 -13.10
N LEU A 48 17.38 19.93 -12.03
CA LEU A 48 17.29 20.48 -10.67
C LEU A 48 18.65 20.95 -10.13
N VAL A 49 19.74 20.39 -10.62
CA VAL A 49 21.11 20.80 -10.26
C VAL A 49 21.44 22.20 -10.74
N ILE A 50 20.88 22.60 -11.90
CA ILE A 50 21.10 23.91 -12.52
C ILE A 50 20.43 25.04 -11.72
N ASP A 51 19.38 24.72 -10.96
CA ASP A 51 18.67 25.65 -10.08
C ASP A 51 18.76 25.18 -8.61
N PRO A 52 19.87 25.45 -7.90
CA PRO A 52 20.10 24.94 -6.56
C PRO A 52 19.14 25.49 -5.50
N GLY A 53 18.42 26.59 -5.76
CA GLY A 53 17.38 27.13 -4.88
C GLY A 53 16.11 26.26 -4.87
N GLY A 54 16.01 25.31 -5.80
CA GLY A 54 14.85 24.44 -6.02
C GLY A 54 14.90 23.06 -5.35
N LEU A 55 15.93 22.70 -4.61
CA LEU A 55 16.03 21.38 -3.95
C LEU A 55 15.28 21.37 -2.61
N ASN A 56 13.95 21.50 -2.68
CA ASN A 56 13.05 21.32 -1.55
C ASN A 56 11.80 20.55 -1.99
N HIS A 57 10.97 20.09 -1.04
CA HIS A 57 9.77 19.33 -1.35
C HIS A 57 8.75 20.12 -2.18
N GLU A 58 8.62 21.41 -1.92
CA GLU A 58 7.65 22.29 -2.59
C GLU A 58 7.98 22.48 -4.07
N SER A 59 9.25 22.69 -4.41
CA SER A 59 9.67 22.81 -5.82
C SER A 59 9.53 21.50 -6.57
N LEU A 60 9.79 20.35 -5.92
CA LEU A 60 9.51 19.04 -6.50
C LEU A 60 8.02 18.81 -6.77
N ASP A 61 7.15 19.36 -5.94
CA ASP A 61 5.69 19.23 -6.10
C ASP A 61 5.12 19.99 -7.30
N LEU A 62 5.82 21.01 -7.76
CA LEU A 62 5.45 21.79 -8.93
C LEU A 62 5.78 21.10 -10.26
N LEU A 63 6.56 20.03 -10.24
CA LEU A 63 7.01 19.34 -11.44
C LEU A 63 5.93 18.42 -12.02
N PRO A 64 5.76 18.39 -13.35
CA PRO A 64 4.70 17.62 -14.00
C PRO A 64 4.96 16.11 -14.03
N GLU A 65 6.22 15.68 -13.95
CA GLU A 65 6.68 14.30 -14.15
C GLU A 65 6.57 13.47 -12.85
N ARG A 66 5.36 13.16 -12.40
CA ARG A 66 5.08 12.57 -11.08
C ARG A 66 5.92 11.36 -10.71
N ALA A 67 6.09 10.39 -11.61
CA ALA A 67 6.85 9.18 -11.32
C ALA A 67 8.36 9.46 -11.19
N ALA A 68 8.92 10.31 -12.06
CA ALA A 68 10.31 10.71 -11.99
C ALA A 68 10.58 11.58 -10.75
N THR A 69 9.65 12.48 -10.42
CA THR A 69 9.73 13.35 -9.24
C THR A 69 9.69 12.54 -7.94
N ALA A 70 8.78 11.58 -7.80
CA ALA A 70 8.71 10.70 -6.64
C ALA A 70 10.01 9.90 -6.47
N TYR A 71 10.56 9.36 -7.56
CA TYR A 71 11.83 8.65 -7.54
C TYR A 71 13.00 9.56 -7.11
N VAL A 72 13.11 10.77 -7.68
CA VAL A 72 14.17 11.75 -7.31
C VAL A 72 14.01 12.17 -5.86
N ARG A 73 12.78 12.45 -5.38
CA ARG A 73 12.52 12.77 -3.98
C ARG A 73 12.99 11.65 -3.06
N GLY A 74 12.63 10.40 -3.35
CA GLY A 74 13.10 9.24 -2.59
C GLY A 74 14.62 9.15 -2.55
N LEU A 75 15.32 9.38 -3.66
CA LEU A 75 16.79 9.43 -3.70
C LEU A 75 17.37 10.55 -2.82
N LEU A 76 16.82 11.76 -2.88
CA LEU A 76 17.29 12.92 -2.12
C LEU A 76 17.05 12.74 -0.61
N VAL A 77 15.91 12.20 -0.22
CA VAL A 77 15.61 11.85 1.19
C VAL A 77 16.55 10.76 1.67
N THR A 78 16.75 9.72 0.87
CA THR A 78 17.63 8.60 1.19
C THR A 78 19.10 9.02 1.30
N ALA A 79 19.53 9.99 0.49
CA ALA A 79 20.86 10.58 0.57
C ALA A 79 21.00 11.61 1.71
N GLY A 80 19.96 11.88 2.49
CA GLY A 80 19.96 12.86 3.59
C GLY A 80 20.00 14.32 3.12
N ILE A 81 19.70 14.59 1.85
CA ILE A 81 19.67 15.94 1.27
C ILE A 81 18.34 16.62 1.60
N LEU A 82 17.23 15.86 1.54
CA LEU A 82 15.92 16.32 1.96
C LEU A 82 15.50 15.64 3.27
N PRO A 83 14.75 16.32 4.13
CA PRO A 83 14.20 15.72 5.33
C PRO A 83 13.21 14.60 4.96
N PRO A 84 13.01 13.61 5.84
CA PRO A 84 11.96 12.60 5.64
C PRO A 84 10.59 13.26 5.54
N CYS A 85 9.78 12.84 4.55
CA CYS A 85 8.40 13.27 4.38
C CYS A 85 7.45 12.07 4.33
N ASP A 86 6.18 12.29 4.69
CA ASP A 86 5.13 11.30 4.41
C ASP A 86 4.64 11.49 2.98
N GLU A 87 5.31 10.83 2.03
CA GLU A 87 5.04 10.95 0.61
C GLU A 87 3.56 10.69 0.27
N ASN A 88 2.91 9.75 0.96
CA ASN A 88 1.49 9.45 0.71
C ASN A 88 0.58 10.61 1.16
N LEU A 89 0.92 11.26 2.26
CA LEU A 89 0.17 12.42 2.76
C LEU A 89 0.39 13.64 1.87
N ASP A 90 1.64 13.88 1.45
CA ASP A 90 2.00 15.00 0.57
C ASP A 90 1.36 14.83 -0.81
N LEU A 91 1.41 13.61 -1.37
CA LEU A 91 0.70 13.28 -2.61
C LEU A 91 -0.80 13.53 -2.52
N LEU A 92 -1.45 13.16 -1.39
CA LEU A 92 -2.88 13.46 -1.20
C LEU A 92 -3.12 14.95 -1.11
N THR A 93 -2.33 15.67 -0.31
CA THR A 93 -2.50 17.11 -0.07
C THR A 93 -2.39 17.89 -1.39
N ASN A 94 -1.34 17.62 -2.16
CA ASN A 94 -1.08 18.26 -3.44
C ASN A 94 -2.09 17.86 -4.53
N TRP A 95 -2.53 16.60 -4.52
CA TRP A 95 -3.55 16.15 -5.43
C TRP A 95 -4.90 16.82 -5.14
N VAL A 96 -5.31 16.91 -3.87
CA VAL A 96 -6.55 17.58 -3.46
C VAL A 96 -6.50 19.07 -3.82
N ALA A 97 -5.38 19.76 -3.54
CA ALA A 97 -5.24 21.17 -3.87
C ALA A 97 -5.42 21.45 -5.37
N ARG A 98 -4.90 20.57 -6.24
CA ARG A 98 -5.02 20.70 -7.70
C ARG A 98 -6.37 20.27 -8.25
N THR A 99 -6.97 19.22 -7.68
CA THR A 99 -8.20 18.63 -8.20
C THR A 99 -9.43 19.40 -7.72
N VAL A 100 -9.34 20.07 -6.57
CA VAL A 100 -10.48 20.62 -5.84
C VAL A 100 -10.21 22.05 -5.37
N ALA A 101 -9.48 22.85 -6.17
CA ALA A 101 -9.13 24.22 -5.83
C ALA A 101 -10.35 25.05 -5.36
N ASP A 102 -11.51 24.85 -6.00
CA ASP A 102 -12.77 25.52 -5.66
C ASP A 102 -13.53 24.89 -4.48
N LEU A 103 -13.06 23.73 -3.96
CA LEU A 103 -13.72 22.96 -2.91
C LEU A 103 -12.87 22.83 -1.64
N GLN A 104 -11.80 23.59 -1.49
CA GLN A 104 -10.80 23.47 -0.42
C GLN A 104 -11.38 23.37 1.01
N ALA A 105 -12.40 24.16 1.32
CA ALA A 105 -13.02 24.16 2.65
C ALA A 105 -13.71 22.81 3.00
N ARG A 106 -14.16 22.06 1.98
CA ARG A 106 -14.87 20.79 2.18
C ARG A 106 -13.93 19.60 2.42
N HIS A 107 -12.68 19.71 1.95
CA HIS A 107 -11.69 18.63 2.04
C HIS A 107 -10.70 18.77 3.21
N ALA A 108 -10.73 19.90 3.95
CA ALA A 108 -9.87 20.11 5.11
C ALA A 108 -9.96 18.98 6.16
N ASN A 109 -11.13 18.36 6.31
CA ASN A 109 -11.30 17.22 7.23
C ASN A 109 -10.64 15.95 6.72
N LEU A 110 -10.70 15.68 5.41
CA LEU A 110 -10.02 14.52 4.79
C LEU A 110 -8.51 14.62 5.04
N ILE A 111 -7.92 15.78 4.76
CA ILE A 111 -6.50 16.03 5.02
C ILE A 111 -6.17 15.90 6.50
N ARG A 112 -7.03 16.42 7.39
CA ARG A 112 -6.84 16.30 8.85
C ARG A 112 -6.86 14.83 9.30
N ASP A 113 -7.76 14.03 8.79
CA ASP A 113 -7.84 12.61 9.13
C ASP A 113 -6.68 11.81 8.53
N ALA A 114 -6.23 12.16 7.33
CA ALA A 114 -5.02 11.61 6.74
C ALA A 114 -3.79 11.94 7.60
N ARG A 115 -3.62 13.20 8.04
CA ARG A 115 -2.54 13.61 8.96
C ARG A 115 -2.57 12.85 10.28
N ARG A 116 -3.75 12.62 10.87
CA ARG A 116 -3.87 11.82 12.09
C ARG A 116 -3.47 10.37 11.88
N ARG A 117 -3.78 9.78 10.73
CA ARG A 117 -3.39 8.40 10.37
C ARG A 117 -1.89 8.33 10.10
N SER A 118 -1.34 9.31 9.42
CA SER A 118 0.09 9.44 9.16
C SER A 118 0.89 9.53 10.45
N ALA A 119 0.51 10.43 11.36
CA ALA A 119 1.16 10.59 12.67
C ALA A 119 1.18 9.30 13.52
N ARG A 120 0.28 8.34 13.23
CA ARG A 120 0.23 7.02 13.85
C ARG A 120 0.91 5.93 13.00
N GLY A 121 1.62 6.28 11.94
CA GLY A 121 2.21 5.34 10.99
C GLY A 121 1.18 4.48 10.23
N ARG A 122 -0.10 4.92 10.18
CA ARG A 122 -1.22 4.17 9.59
C ARG A 122 -1.70 4.70 8.25
N TYR A 123 -1.02 5.68 7.67
CA TYR A 123 -1.39 6.23 6.37
C TYR A 123 -0.57 5.59 5.26
N THR A 124 -1.14 4.57 4.66
CA THR A 124 -0.49 3.74 3.64
C THR A 124 -0.80 4.22 2.22
N TYR A 125 -0.07 3.74 1.23
CA TYR A 125 -0.38 3.98 -0.18
C TYR A 125 -1.80 3.53 -0.55
N ALA A 126 -2.27 2.41 0.01
CA ALA A 126 -3.65 1.94 -0.20
C ALA A 126 -4.69 2.91 0.40
N ALA A 127 -4.41 3.49 1.58
CA ALA A 127 -5.24 4.52 2.19
C ALA A 127 -5.28 5.79 1.34
N HIS A 128 -4.13 6.26 0.84
CA HIS A 128 -4.06 7.37 -0.11
C HIS A 128 -4.93 7.14 -1.36
N LYS A 129 -4.77 5.99 -2.02
CA LYS A 129 -5.60 5.62 -3.19
C LYS A 129 -7.08 5.54 -2.86
N GLY A 130 -7.42 5.02 -1.69
CA GLY A 130 -8.81 4.97 -1.20
C GLY A 130 -9.40 6.37 -1.02
N ASP A 131 -8.66 7.28 -0.40
CA ASP A 131 -9.08 8.66 -0.17
C ASP A 131 -9.25 9.42 -1.50
N CYS A 132 -8.32 9.29 -2.43
CA CYS A 132 -8.46 9.85 -3.78
C CYS A 132 -9.72 9.31 -4.48
N SER A 133 -9.98 8.00 -4.40
CA SER A 133 -11.17 7.40 -5.00
C SER A 133 -12.47 7.91 -4.37
N ASN A 134 -12.49 8.14 -3.05
CA ASN A 134 -13.65 8.70 -2.36
C ASN A 134 -13.92 10.14 -2.79
N VAL A 135 -12.86 10.95 -2.98
CA VAL A 135 -13.00 12.34 -3.48
C VAL A 135 -13.51 12.36 -4.92
N LEU A 136 -12.95 11.52 -5.80
CA LEU A 136 -13.41 11.41 -7.19
C LEU A 136 -14.89 10.98 -7.28
N ALA A 137 -15.30 10.04 -6.44
CA ALA A 137 -16.71 9.62 -6.39
C ALA A 137 -17.63 10.74 -5.89
N ALA A 138 -17.18 11.56 -4.94
CA ALA A 138 -17.92 12.72 -4.49
C ALA A 138 -18.04 13.79 -5.60
N ILE A 139 -16.97 14.01 -6.37
CA ILE A 139 -16.98 14.95 -7.51
C ILE A 139 -17.92 14.45 -8.60
N ASP A 140 -17.86 13.16 -8.98
CA ASP A 140 -18.78 12.56 -9.96
C ASP A 140 -20.24 12.74 -9.52
N PHE A 141 -20.53 12.47 -8.25
CA PHE A 141 -21.86 12.64 -7.69
C PHE A 141 -22.36 14.10 -7.75
N LEU A 142 -21.51 15.07 -7.41
CA LEU A 142 -21.86 16.50 -7.48
C LEU A 142 -22.06 16.95 -8.92
N ASN A 143 -21.22 16.51 -9.85
CA ASN A 143 -21.38 16.81 -11.29
C ASN A 143 -22.68 16.20 -11.84
N TRP A 144 -23.04 14.98 -11.40
CA TRP A 144 -24.31 14.39 -11.78
C TRP A 144 -25.49 15.20 -11.24
N LEU A 145 -25.45 15.64 -9.98
CA LEU A 145 -26.50 16.53 -9.44
C LEU A 145 -26.65 17.80 -10.27
N ASP A 146 -25.55 18.44 -10.64
CA ASP A 146 -25.56 19.65 -11.48
C ASP A 146 -26.16 19.35 -12.87
N SER A 147 -25.81 18.22 -13.49
CA SER A 147 -26.36 17.79 -14.78
C SER A 147 -27.88 17.54 -14.75
N GLN A 148 -28.39 17.12 -13.59
CA GLN A 148 -29.81 16.89 -13.36
C GLN A 148 -30.53 18.14 -12.80
N HIS A 149 -29.84 19.27 -12.67
CA HIS A 149 -30.36 20.51 -12.06
C HIS A 149 -30.87 20.26 -10.61
N LEU A 150 -30.28 19.32 -9.90
CA LEU A 150 -30.62 18.93 -8.53
C LEU A 150 -29.73 19.64 -7.53
N SER A 151 -30.30 19.99 -6.38
CA SER A 151 -29.54 20.54 -5.25
C SER A 151 -29.27 19.45 -4.21
N LEU A 152 -28.05 19.35 -3.70
CA LEU A 152 -27.68 18.46 -2.62
C LEU A 152 -28.58 18.65 -1.36
N ARG A 153 -29.01 19.88 -1.09
CA ARG A 153 -29.89 20.21 0.05
C ARG A 153 -31.32 19.68 -0.09
N ARG A 154 -31.75 19.42 -1.32
CA ARG A 154 -33.13 18.93 -1.64
C ARG A 154 -33.10 17.52 -2.21
N LEU A 155 -31.97 16.85 -2.11
CA LEU A 155 -31.80 15.49 -2.61
C LEU A 155 -32.78 14.53 -1.93
N GLN A 156 -33.45 13.70 -2.72
CA GLN A 156 -34.34 12.66 -2.25
C GLN A 156 -33.77 11.28 -2.46
N GLN A 157 -34.19 10.29 -1.68
CA GLN A 157 -33.71 8.91 -1.77
C GLN A 157 -33.81 8.31 -3.18
N PRO A 158 -34.95 8.45 -3.92
CA PRO A 158 -35.05 7.90 -5.28
C PRO A 158 -34.03 8.45 -6.27
N GLN A 159 -33.66 9.74 -6.12
CA GLN A 159 -32.64 10.37 -6.96
C GLN A 159 -31.26 9.78 -6.65
N LEU A 160 -30.96 9.58 -5.36
CA LEU A 160 -29.71 8.94 -4.92
C LEU A 160 -29.61 7.49 -5.42
N ASP A 161 -30.73 6.75 -5.38
CA ASP A 161 -30.81 5.36 -5.84
C ASP A 161 -30.59 5.28 -7.37
N THR A 162 -31.13 6.23 -8.13
CA THR A 162 -30.88 6.35 -9.57
C THR A 162 -29.40 6.52 -9.85
N TRP A 163 -28.73 7.49 -9.20
CA TRP A 163 -27.29 7.68 -9.36
C TRP A 163 -26.49 6.44 -8.94
N ALA A 164 -26.85 5.83 -7.81
CA ALA A 164 -26.15 4.65 -7.28
C ALA A 164 -26.28 3.43 -8.21
N THR A 165 -27.40 3.31 -8.92
CA THR A 165 -27.65 2.25 -9.91
C THR A 165 -26.81 2.47 -11.17
N ASP A 166 -26.74 3.71 -11.66
CA ASP A 166 -25.95 4.08 -12.84
C ASP A 166 -24.43 4.03 -12.57
N ARG A 167 -24.02 4.11 -11.32
CA ARG A 167 -22.61 4.19 -10.89
C ARG A 167 -22.24 3.10 -9.86
N PRO A 168 -22.38 1.80 -10.19
CA PRO A 168 -22.21 0.70 -9.23
C PRO A 168 -20.80 0.67 -8.60
N THR A 169 -19.77 1.10 -9.31
CA THR A 169 -18.37 1.15 -8.83
C THR A 169 -18.09 2.31 -7.89
N LEU A 170 -18.83 3.41 -8.02
CA LEU A 170 -18.63 4.64 -7.24
C LEU A 170 -19.54 4.74 -6.01
N ARG A 171 -20.68 4.04 -6.01
CA ARG A 171 -21.70 4.14 -4.95
C ARG A 171 -21.11 3.94 -3.55
N SER A 172 -20.29 2.90 -3.33
CA SER A 172 -19.68 2.62 -2.03
C SER A 172 -18.63 3.67 -1.64
N ARG A 173 -17.98 4.28 -2.61
CA ARG A 173 -16.97 5.32 -2.42
C ARG A 173 -17.57 6.68 -2.06
N SER A 174 -18.84 6.91 -2.36
CA SER A 174 -19.57 8.15 -2.01
C SER A 174 -20.19 8.12 -0.62
N ILE A 175 -20.26 6.97 0.04
CA ILE A 175 -20.79 6.83 1.42
C ILE A 175 -20.09 7.77 2.41
N PRO A 176 -18.74 7.89 2.44
CA PRO A 176 -18.07 8.83 3.35
C PRO A 176 -18.47 10.28 3.11
N PHE A 177 -18.67 10.69 1.84
CA PHE A 177 -19.12 12.02 1.49
C PHE A 177 -20.56 12.29 1.96
N LEU A 178 -21.49 11.34 1.75
CA LEU A 178 -22.86 11.48 2.21
C LEU A 178 -22.97 11.56 3.73
N ARG A 179 -22.24 10.74 4.47
CA ARG A 179 -22.17 10.81 5.93
C ARG A 179 -21.62 12.15 6.40
N TRP A 180 -20.57 12.63 5.75
CA TRP A 180 -19.96 13.92 6.05
C TRP A 180 -20.91 15.09 5.77
N SER A 181 -21.62 15.08 4.65
CA SER A 181 -22.57 16.11 4.26
C SER A 181 -23.83 16.09 5.13
N GLY A 182 -24.32 14.90 5.50
CA GLY A 182 -25.44 14.74 6.45
C GLY A 182 -25.12 15.28 7.84
N ALA A 183 -23.94 14.95 8.37
CA ALA A 183 -23.46 15.47 9.65
C ALA A 183 -23.35 17.00 9.70
N ARG A 184 -23.21 17.66 8.53
CA ARG A 184 -23.14 19.13 8.36
C ARG A 184 -24.42 19.75 7.87
N ARG A 185 -25.50 18.96 7.78
CA ARG A 185 -26.81 19.41 7.29
C ARG A 185 -26.75 20.03 5.88
N LEU A 186 -25.82 19.55 5.05
CA LEU A 186 -25.70 19.96 3.65
C LEU A 186 -26.59 19.12 2.73
N CYS A 187 -27.07 17.98 3.20
CA CYS A 187 -28.09 17.16 2.56
C CYS A 187 -29.15 16.74 3.60
N PRO A 188 -30.32 16.27 3.17
CA PRO A 188 -31.33 15.72 4.08
C PRO A 188 -30.80 14.58 4.92
N PRO A 189 -31.26 14.45 6.18
CA PRO A 189 -30.89 13.31 7.01
C PRO A 189 -31.55 12.03 6.49
N GLY A 190 -30.93 10.88 6.79
CA GLY A 190 -31.51 9.57 6.48
C GLY A 190 -31.27 9.05 5.07
N LEU A 191 -30.54 9.79 4.21
CA LEU A 191 -30.14 9.26 2.92
C LEU A 191 -29.14 8.10 3.09
N VAL A 192 -29.43 6.98 2.44
CA VAL A 192 -28.64 5.74 2.53
C VAL A 192 -28.31 5.25 1.12
N ILE A 193 -27.07 4.91 0.90
CA ILE A 193 -26.69 4.10 -0.25
C ILE A 193 -26.66 2.63 0.21
N ASP A 194 -27.51 1.82 -0.39
CA ASP A 194 -27.46 0.39 -0.19
C ASP A 194 -26.11 -0.16 -0.64
N HIS A 195 -25.37 -0.63 0.33
CA HIS A 195 -24.15 -1.34 0.07
C HIS A 195 -24.48 -2.83 0.15
N PRO A 196 -24.36 -3.59 -0.97
CA PRO A 196 -24.50 -5.03 -0.87
C PRO A 196 -23.54 -5.50 0.21
N ALA A 197 -24.07 -6.29 1.15
CA ALA A 197 -23.25 -6.89 2.18
C ALA A 197 -22.02 -7.50 1.50
N SER A 198 -20.82 -7.15 1.96
CA SER A 198 -19.60 -7.71 1.41
C SER A 198 -19.75 -9.21 1.36
N GLN A 199 -19.82 -9.76 0.15
CA GLN A 199 -19.99 -11.20 -0.02
C GLN A 199 -18.87 -11.90 0.71
N LEU A 200 -19.20 -12.95 1.44
CA LEU A 200 -18.21 -13.83 2.04
C LEU A 200 -17.37 -14.45 0.92
N PRO A 201 -16.09 -14.69 1.12
CA PRO A 201 -15.24 -15.29 0.11
C PRO A 201 -15.79 -16.67 -0.30
N GLY A 202 -15.91 -16.89 -1.60
CA GLY A 202 -16.40 -18.14 -2.15
C GLY A 202 -15.31 -19.01 -2.80
N HIS A 203 -14.06 -18.53 -2.83
CA HIS A 203 -12.95 -19.26 -3.43
C HIS A 203 -11.94 -19.65 -2.38
N PHE A 204 -11.77 -20.94 -2.19
CA PHE A 204 -10.80 -21.58 -1.31
C PHE A 204 -9.92 -22.52 -2.12
N GLN A 205 -8.76 -22.87 -1.60
CA GLN A 205 -7.89 -23.90 -2.18
C GLN A 205 -8.19 -25.25 -1.55
N ALA A 206 -7.99 -26.31 -2.30
CA ALA A 206 -7.95 -27.65 -1.72
C ALA A 206 -6.70 -27.80 -0.84
N ASP A 207 -6.77 -28.65 0.19
CA ASP A 207 -5.68 -28.82 1.17
C ASP A 207 -4.37 -29.27 0.53
N ASP A 208 -4.46 -30.18 -0.47
CA ASP A 208 -3.28 -30.67 -1.19
C ASP A 208 -2.64 -29.55 -2.03
N ASP A 209 -3.44 -28.71 -2.68
CA ASP A 209 -2.94 -27.56 -3.45
C ASP A 209 -2.26 -26.55 -2.52
N ALA A 210 -2.89 -26.22 -1.39
CA ALA A 210 -2.33 -25.31 -0.39
C ALA A 210 -0.99 -25.81 0.14
N ARG A 211 -0.89 -27.11 0.46
CA ARG A 211 0.35 -27.78 0.90
C ARG A 211 1.42 -27.76 -0.19
N ASN A 212 1.07 -28.12 -1.42
CA ASN A 212 2.01 -28.16 -2.53
C ASN A 212 2.56 -26.77 -2.86
N GLU A 213 1.71 -25.74 -2.87
CA GLU A 213 2.13 -24.37 -3.07
C GLU A 213 3.06 -23.86 -1.96
N LEU A 214 2.79 -24.22 -0.70
CA LEU A 214 3.68 -23.89 0.42
C LEU A 214 5.04 -24.60 0.29
N LEU A 215 5.06 -25.86 -0.10
CA LEU A 215 6.30 -26.59 -0.37
C LEU A 215 7.09 -25.96 -1.52
N ARG A 216 6.42 -25.52 -2.57
CA ARG A 216 7.06 -24.76 -3.67
C ARG A 216 7.71 -23.47 -3.16
N CYS A 217 7.02 -22.72 -2.28
CA CYS A 217 7.60 -21.51 -1.71
C CYS A 217 8.93 -21.78 -0.98
N PHE A 218 9.07 -22.94 -0.32
CA PHE A 218 10.29 -23.27 0.42
C PHE A 218 11.39 -23.93 -0.41
N ASN A 219 11.03 -24.72 -1.42
CA ASN A 219 11.97 -25.62 -2.08
C ASN A 219 12.30 -25.21 -3.53
N ASP A 220 11.43 -24.45 -4.18
CA ASP A 220 11.62 -24.07 -5.59
C ASP A 220 12.49 -22.81 -5.69
N ALA A 221 13.79 -22.99 -5.91
CA ALA A 221 14.74 -21.89 -6.09
C ALA A 221 14.57 -21.15 -7.44
N THR A 222 13.77 -21.65 -8.37
CA THR A 222 13.49 -20.94 -9.63
C THR A 222 12.52 -19.78 -9.43
N LEU A 223 11.72 -19.83 -8.35
CA LEU A 223 10.85 -18.72 -7.96
C LEU A 223 11.67 -17.57 -7.36
N PRO A 224 11.38 -16.31 -7.74
CA PRO A 224 11.98 -15.14 -7.11
C PRO A 224 11.81 -15.15 -5.59
N LEU A 225 12.82 -14.72 -4.86
CA LEU A 225 12.85 -14.81 -3.40
C LEU A 225 11.71 -14.01 -2.76
N ASP A 226 11.43 -12.81 -3.25
CA ASP A 226 10.32 -11.94 -2.83
C ASP A 226 8.93 -12.59 -3.06
N VAL A 227 8.77 -13.32 -4.15
CA VAL A 227 7.55 -14.11 -4.45
C VAL A 227 7.39 -15.25 -3.43
N ARG A 228 8.46 -15.96 -3.14
CA ARG A 228 8.48 -17.06 -2.16
C ARG A 228 8.11 -16.56 -0.76
N VAL A 229 8.73 -15.47 -0.31
CA VAL A 229 8.44 -14.86 0.99
C VAL A 229 6.99 -14.39 1.07
N ALA A 230 6.53 -13.62 0.09
CA ALA A 230 5.15 -13.11 0.07
C ALA A 230 4.11 -14.23 0.08
N ALA A 231 4.30 -15.26 -0.78
CA ALA A 231 3.41 -16.39 -0.87
C ALA A 231 3.36 -17.21 0.41
N ALA A 232 4.51 -17.45 1.06
CA ALA A 232 4.57 -18.19 2.33
C ALA A 232 3.86 -17.41 3.47
N LEU A 233 4.05 -16.08 3.55
CA LEU A 233 3.36 -15.24 4.55
C LEU A 233 1.84 -15.23 4.36
N VAL A 234 1.36 -15.20 3.11
CA VAL A 234 -0.07 -15.31 2.81
C VAL A 234 -0.62 -16.64 3.29
N ARG A 235 0.06 -17.76 3.01
CA ARG A 235 -0.44 -19.12 3.26
C ARG A 235 -0.35 -19.54 4.72
N LEU A 236 0.68 -19.12 5.42
CA LEU A 236 0.85 -19.50 6.83
C LEU A 236 0.06 -18.60 7.78
N TYR A 237 -0.09 -17.30 7.43
CA TYR A 237 -0.64 -16.33 8.39
C TYR A 237 -1.81 -15.53 7.82
N ALA A 238 -2.36 -15.91 6.69
CA ALA A 238 -3.47 -15.19 6.06
C ALA A 238 -3.23 -13.66 5.90
N LEU A 239 -1.97 -13.22 5.86
CA LEU A 239 -1.64 -11.80 5.75
C LEU A 239 -2.05 -11.25 4.38
N PRO A 240 -2.74 -10.12 4.32
CA PRO A 240 -3.03 -9.47 3.05
C PRO A 240 -1.75 -8.86 2.45
N LEU A 241 -1.62 -8.88 1.13
CA LEU A 241 -0.45 -8.33 0.44
C LEU A 241 -0.19 -6.86 0.80
N THR A 242 -1.24 -6.09 1.07
CA THR A 242 -1.14 -4.70 1.53
C THR A 242 -0.39 -4.56 2.86
N ARG A 243 -0.45 -5.58 3.73
CA ARG A 243 0.31 -5.61 4.98
C ARG A 243 1.71 -6.17 4.77
N ILE A 244 1.84 -7.20 3.92
CA ILE A 244 3.15 -7.82 3.64
C ILE A 244 4.12 -6.80 3.04
N VAL A 245 3.68 -5.96 2.10
CA VAL A 245 4.55 -4.95 1.50
C VAL A 245 4.98 -3.84 2.47
N GLU A 246 4.23 -3.63 3.56
CA GLU A 246 4.55 -2.65 4.60
C GLU A 246 5.52 -3.17 5.67
N LEU A 247 5.84 -4.47 5.66
CA LEU A 247 6.79 -5.06 6.59
C LEU A 247 8.19 -4.49 6.35
N THR A 248 8.84 -4.12 7.44
CA THR A 248 10.22 -3.63 7.48
C THR A 248 11.10 -4.56 8.31
N GLU A 249 12.41 -4.37 8.26
CA GLU A 249 13.37 -5.08 9.11
C GLU A 249 12.99 -4.95 10.60
N ASP A 250 12.48 -3.80 11.04
CA ASP A 250 12.08 -3.54 12.43
C ASP A 250 10.91 -4.43 12.91
N HIS A 251 10.13 -5.01 12.00
CA HIS A 251 9.06 -5.95 12.34
C HIS A 251 9.58 -7.34 12.64
N ILE A 252 10.87 -7.60 12.41
CA ILE A 252 11.50 -8.90 12.58
C ILE A 252 12.47 -8.80 13.76
N SER A 253 12.29 -9.67 14.73
CA SER A 253 13.17 -9.79 15.89
C SER A 253 13.62 -11.23 16.07
N GLN A 254 14.79 -11.43 16.64
CA GLN A 254 15.36 -12.75 16.85
C GLN A 254 15.87 -12.87 18.29
N ASP A 255 15.58 -13.97 18.93
CA ASP A 255 16.23 -14.41 20.16
C ASP A 255 17.19 -15.58 19.87
N GLN A 256 17.72 -16.21 20.91
CA GLN A 256 18.66 -17.32 20.77
C GLN A 256 18.08 -18.58 20.09
N LYS A 257 16.75 -18.72 20.03
CA LYS A 257 16.06 -19.93 19.55
C LYS A 257 15.11 -19.69 18.40
N HIS A 258 14.48 -18.51 18.34
CA HIS A 258 13.37 -18.25 17.45
C HIS A 258 13.48 -16.89 16.76
N THR A 259 12.92 -16.82 15.59
CA THR A 259 12.68 -15.56 14.87
C THR A 259 11.20 -15.23 14.99
N TYR A 260 10.91 -13.96 15.25
CA TYR A 260 9.55 -13.45 15.46
C TYR A 260 9.20 -12.42 14.40
N LEU A 261 7.94 -12.38 14.03
CA LEU A 261 7.36 -11.34 13.17
C LEU A 261 6.26 -10.60 13.92
N ALA A 262 6.40 -9.29 14.07
CA ALA A 262 5.41 -8.41 14.68
C ALA A 262 4.63 -7.68 13.60
N VAL A 263 3.44 -8.18 13.25
CA VAL A 263 2.53 -7.50 12.31
C VAL A 263 1.70 -6.45 13.02
N ASN A 264 1.37 -6.69 14.29
CA ASN A 264 0.62 -5.80 15.18
C ASN A 264 1.31 -5.77 16.56
N GLN A 265 0.55 -5.67 17.65
CA GLN A 265 1.09 -5.56 19.01
C GLN A 265 1.77 -6.85 19.49
N HIS A 266 1.30 -8.01 19.03
CA HIS A 266 1.81 -9.31 19.45
C HIS A 266 2.63 -9.98 18.34
N PRO A 267 3.93 -10.24 18.59
CA PRO A 267 4.78 -10.99 17.66
C PRO A 267 4.40 -12.48 17.67
N PHE A 268 4.52 -13.11 16.52
CA PHE A 268 4.39 -14.57 16.41
C PHE A 268 5.68 -15.20 15.92
N VAL A 269 5.89 -16.45 16.35
CA VAL A 269 7.08 -17.23 16.01
C VAL A 269 7.03 -17.63 14.53
N LEU A 270 8.14 -17.43 13.83
CA LEU A 270 8.30 -17.90 12.46
C LEU A 270 8.84 -19.33 12.43
N PRO A 271 8.27 -20.23 11.60
CA PRO A 271 8.88 -21.53 11.36
C PRO A 271 10.32 -21.37 10.82
N PRO A 272 11.26 -22.26 11.19
CA PRO A 272 12.67 -22.10 10.82
C PRO A 272 12.95 -21.97 9.32
N ARG A 273 12.11 -22.59 8.46
CA ARG A 273 12.21 -22.47 7.00
C ARG A 273 11.82 -21.09 6.51
N LEU A 274 10.75 -20.51 7.07
CA LEU A 274 10.33 -19.16 6.72
C LEU A 274 11.28 -18.11 7.27
N ALA A 275 11.79 -18.29 8.50
CA ALA A 275 12.78 -17.41 9.09
C ALA A 275 14.03 -17.29 8.21
N ARG A 276 14.56 -18.42 7.71
CA ARG A 276 15.68 -18.43 6.75
C ARG A 276 15.34 -17.72 5.44
N LEU A 277 14.16 -17.97 4.88
CA LEU A 277 13.73 -17.33 3.64
C LEU A 277 13.63 -15.80 3.78
N ILE A 278 13.15 -15.32 4.93
CA ILE A 278 13.07 -13.88 5.25
C ILE A 278 14.48 -13.29 5.45
N ASP A 279 15.37 -14.00 6.14
CA ASP A 279 16.76 -13.57 6.32
C ASP A 279 17.51 -13.49 4.97
N ASP A 280 17.33 -14.47 4.11
CA ASP A 280 17.86 -14.45 2.75
C ASP A 280 17.29 -13.25 1.95
N GLN A 281 16.00 -12.95 2.11
CA GLN A 281 15.37 -11.79 1.48
C GLN A 281 15.95 -10.47 1.99
N LEU A 282 16.21 -10.35 3.28
CA LEU A 282 16.82 -9.16 3.87
C LEU A 282 18.26 -8.96 3.40
N ARG A 283 19.01 -10.04 3.21
CA ARG A 283 20.40 -9.98 2.75
C ARG A 283 20.54 -9.76 1.25
N HIS A 284 19.74 -10.44 0.44
CA HIS A 284 19.90 -10.49 -1.01
C HIS A 284 18.78 -9.80 -1.79
N GLY A 285 17.62 -9.58 -1.17
CA GLY A 285 16.45 -8.96 -1.77
C GLY A 285 16.50 -7.44 -1.82
N THR A 286 17.59 -6.85 -1.40
CA THR A 286 17.74 -5.40 -1.29
C THR A 286 17.96 -4.81 -2.66
N PRO A 287 17.13 -3.88 -3.11
CA PRO A 287 17.43 -3.13 -4.31
C PRO A 287 18.62 -2.21 -4.02
N GLN A 288 19.32 -1.93 -5.07
CA GLN A 288 20.54 -1.17 -5.22
C GLN A 288 20.61 0.24 -4.63
N HIS A 289 19.63 0.62 -3.80
CA HIS A 289 19.49 1.94 -3.19
C HIS A 289 19.27 1.89 -1.68
N SER A 290 19.75 0.82 -1.02
CA SER A 290 19.80 0.76 0.44
C SER A 290 20.81 1.76 0.95
N THR A 291 20.34 2.93 1.26
CA THR A 291 21.11 3.92 1.97
C THR A 291 20.64 3.99 3.42
N THR A 292 21.56 4.34 4.27
CA THR A 292 21.55 4.25 5.73
C THR A 292 20.42 5.05 6.45
N ALA A 293 19.58 5.78 5.75
CA ALA A 293 18.66 6.75 6.34
C ALA A 293 17.15 6.51 6.10
N GLY A 294 16.73 5.33 5.60
CA GLY A 294 15.32 5.05 5.31
C GLY A 294 14.80 3.75 5.92
N ARG A 295 13.47 3.58 5.97
CA ARG A 295 12.84 2.31 6.37
C ARG A 295 13.25 1.21 5.41
N LYS A 296 13.87 0.16 5.91
CA LYS A 296 14.22 -1.02 5.12
C LYS A 296 13.01 -1.95 5.01
N TYR A 297 12.30 -1.88 3.90
CA TYR A 297 11.18 -2.77 3.64
C TYR A 297 11.65 -4.19 3.34
N LEU A 298 10.93 -5.18 3.86
CA LEU A 298 11.15 -6.60 3.53
C LEU A 298 10.98 -6.84 2.02
N LEU A 299 9.98 -6.19 1.42
CA LEU A 299 9.72 -6.22 -0.01
C LEU A 299 9.79 -4.79 -0.57
N PRO A 300 11.00 -4.34 -0.92
CA PRO A 300 11.19 -2.99 -1.42
C PRO A 300 10.61 -2.80 -2.82
N GLY A 301 10.12 -1.59 -3.06
CA GLY A 301 9.60 -1.16 -4.36
C GLY A 301 10.69 -0.70 -5.32
N GLN A 302 10.25 -0.21 -6.48
CA GLN A 302 11.16 0.36 -7.48
C GLN A 302 11.70 1.73 -7.08
N SER A 303 10.92 2.50 -6.32
CA SER A 303 11.36 3.79 -5.80
C SER A 303 12.07 3.62 -4.45
N PRO A 304 13.18 4.32 -4.21
CA PRO A 304 13.91 4.28 -2.95
C PRO A 304 13.01 4.67 -1.79
N GLY A 305 13.11 3.95 -0.66
CA GLY A 305 12.32 4.23 0.53
C GLY A 305 10.82 3.90 0.44
N CYS A 306 10.36 3.31 -0.68
CA CYS A 306 8.96 2.93 -0.88
C CYS A 306 8.78 1.41 -0.85
N PRO A 307 7.66 0.90 -0.32
CA PRO A 307 7.34 -0.52 -0.38
C PRO A 307 6.96 -0.95 -1.80
N ARG A 308 7.02 -2.24 -2.06
CA ARG A 308 6.52 -2.82 -3.30
C ARG A 308 5.03 -2.55 -3.48
N ASN A 309 4.60 -2.32 -4.72
CA ASN A 309 3.17 -2.14 -5.03
C ASN A 309 2.43 -3.47 -4.80
N PRO A 310 1.40 -3.53 -3.91
CA PRO A 310 0.68 -4.76 -3.61
C PRO A 310 -0.09 -5.33 -4.80
N LEU A 311 -0.57 -4.50 -5.73
CA LEU A 311 -1.25 -4.96 -6.95
C LEU A 311 -0.24 -5.62 -7.90
N GLY A 312 0.91 -4.99 -8.13
CA GLY A 312 1.98 -5.57 -8.93
C GLY A 312 2.52 -6.88 -8.32
N LEU A 313 2.59 -6.97 -6.99
CA LEU A 313 2.95 -8.21 -6.31
C LEU A 313 1.88 -9.30 -6.51
N ALA A 314 0.59 -8.94 -6.45
CA ALA A 314 -0.50 -9.89 -6.72
C ALA A 314 -0.44 -10.44 -8.15
N ASP A 315 -0.13 -9.59 -9.13
CA ASP A 315 0.04 -10.01 -10.53
C ASP A 315 1.27 -10.90 -10.70
N THR A 316 2.38 -10.58 -10.04
CA THR A 316 3.59 -11.43 -10.05
C THR A 316 3.30 -12.80 -9.45
N LEU A 317 2.64 -12.87 -8.29
CA LEU A 317 2.25 -14.12 -7.64
C LEU A 317 1.36 -14.97 -8.57
N ARG A 318 0.38 -14.35 -9.21
CA ARG A 318 -0.52 -15.03 -10.16
C ARG A 318 0.25 -15.59 -11.37
N HIS A 319 1.20 -14.83 -11.91
CA HIS A 319 2.06 -15.26 -13.01
C HIS A 319 2.85 -16.52 -12.66
N HIS A 320 3.30 -16.64 -11.41
CA HIS A 320 3.99 -17.82 -10.90
C HIS A 320 3.06 -18.95 -10.42
N GLY A 321 1.75 -18.86 -10.68
CA GLY A 321 0.77 -19.85 -10.25
C GLY A 321 0.55 -19.92 -8.73
N LEU A 322 0.73 -18.78 -8.04
CA LEU A 322 0.58 -18.66 -6.59
C LEU A 322 -0.49 -17.62 -6.22
N PRO A 323 -1.78 -17.82 -6.55
CA PRO A 323 -2.83 -16.83 -6.37
C PRO A 323 -3.04 -16.51 -4.87
N ALA A 324 -2.77 -15.27 -4.47
CA ALA A 324 -2.78 -14.88 -3.06
C ALA A 324 -4.18 -14.86 -2.42
N ARG A 325 -5.25 -14.61 -3.21
CA ARG A 325 -6.59 -14.40 -2.65
C ARG A 325 -7.19 -15.70 -2.12
N ALA A 326 -7.19 -16.77 -2.92
CA ALA A 326 -7.70 -18.07 -2.50
C ALA A 326 -6.86 -18.64 -1.37
N ALA A 327 -5.53 -18.58 -1.49
CA ALA A 327 -4.58 -19.00 -0.45
C ALA A 327 -4.83 -18.30 0.89
N ARG A 328 -5.05 -16.98 0.87
CA ARG A 328 -5.37 -16.22 2.08
C ARG A 328 -6.70 -16.65 2.69
N ASN A 329 -7.71 -16.90 1.86
CA ASN A 329 -9.01 -17.32 2.35
C ASN A 329 -8.92 -18.68 3.06
N THR A 330 -8.23 -19.66 2.46
CA THR A 330 -7.98 -20.97 3.08
C THR A 330 -7.21 -20.81 4.39
N ALA A 331 -6.08 -20.10 4.39
CA ALA A 331 -5.30 -19.87 5.61
C ALA A 331 -6.09 -19.17 6.73
N MET A 332 -7.04 -18.29 6.39
CA MET A 332 -7.92 -17.65 7.38
C MET A 332 -8.91 -18.66 7.97
N MET A 333 -9.43 -19.56 7.17
CA MET A 333 -10.32 -20.63 7.65
C MET A 333 -9.56 -21.59 8.57
N ASP A 334 -8.36 -22.00 8.17
CA ASP A 334 -7.50 -22.90 8.98
C ASP A 334 -7.17 -22.26 10.33
N ALA A 335 -6.79 -20.98 10.33
CA ALA A 335 -6.50 -20.26 11.57
C ALA A 335 -7.70 -20.18 12.53
N LEU A 336 -8.93 -20.12 12.00
CA LEU A 336 -10.17 -20.07 12.80
C LEU A 336 -10.59 -21.41 13.40
N VAL A 337 -10.02 -22.51 12.90
CA VAL A 337 -10.18 -23.82 13.53
C VAL A 337 -9.46 -23.86 14.87
N ASP A 338 -8.26 -23.26 14.92
CA ASP A 338 -7.37 -23.35 16.08
C ASP A 338 -7.46 -22.17 17.04
N LEU A 339 -7.86 -20.98 16.54
CA LEU A 339 -7.80 -19.74 17.30
C LEU A 339 -9.15 -19.01 17.35
N PRO A 340 -9.52 -18.45 18.51
CA PRO A 340 -10.69 -17.58 18.64
C PRO A 340 -10.60 -16.35 17.72
N PRO A 341 -11.75 -15.86 17.19
CA PRO A 341 -11.78 -14.70 16.26
C PRO A 341 -11.09 -13.45 16.81
N MET A 342 -11.21 -13.20 18.12
CA MET A 342 -10.59 -12.04 18.76
C MET A 342 -9.05 -12.12 18.74
N ILE A 343 -8.50 -13.31 18.93
CA ILE A 343 -7.05 -13.55 18.86
C ILE A 343 -6.56 -13.31 17.43
N ILE A 344 -7.28 -13.82 16.43
CA ILE A 344 -6.96 -13.58 15.01
C ILE A 344 -7.05 -12.09 14.67
N ALA A 345 -8.09 -11.40 15.16
CA ALA A 345 -8.22 -9.96 14.94
C ALA A 345 -7.00 -9.20 15.47
N ASP A 346 -6.52 -9.57 16.63
CA ASP A 346 -5.38 -8.93 17.29
C ASP A 346 -4.05 -9.28 16.60
N LEU A 347 -3.81 -10.54 16.32
CA LEU A 347 -2.58 -11.00 15.63
C LEU A 347 -2.44 -10.38 14.23
N LEU A 348 -3.52 -10.37 13.44
CA LEU A 348 -3.49 -9.91 12.05
C LEU A 348 -3.77 -8.41 11.89
N GLY A 349 -4.15 -7.72 12.96
CA GLY A 349 -4.54 -6.31 12.93
C GLY A 349 -5.80 -6.06 12.09
N ILE A 350 -6.74 -7.01 12.03
CA ILE A 350 -8.04 -6.86 11.35
C ILE A 350 -9.12 -6.42 12.36
N HIS A 351 -10.18 -5.81 11.86
CA HIS A 351 -11.27 -5.40 12.74
C HIS A 351 -11.99 -6.63 13.34
N PRO A 352 -12.33 -6.65 14.66
CA PRO A 352 -13.00 -7.77 15.30
C PRO A 352 -14.23 -8.29 14.56
N LYS A 353 -15.12 -7.39 14.11
CA LYS A 353 -16.29 -7.76 13.28
C LYS A 353 -15.93 -8.51 11.99
N THR A 354 -14.73 -8.27 11.46
CA THR A 354 -14.26 -9.00 10.27
C THR A 354 -13.88 -10.42 10.65
N ALA A 355 -13.18 -10.60 11.77
CA ALA A 355 -12.85 -11.93 12.29
C ALA A 355 -14.09 -12.74 12.69
N GLU A 356 -15.08 -12.11 13.34
CA GLU A 356 -16.37 -12.73 13.68
C GLU A 356 -17.14 -13.20 12.43
N ARG A 357 -17.14 -12.39 11.35
CA ARG A 357 -17.76 -12.79 10.07
C ARG A 357 -17.09 -14.00 9.45
N TRP A 358 -15.77 -14.07 9.54
CA TRP A 358 -15.01 -15.23 9.09
C TRP A 358 -15.31 -16.47 9.94
N ALA A 359 -15.42 -16.30 11.27
CA ALA A 359 -15.79 -17.39 12.19
C ALA A 359 -17.22 -17.90 11.91
N THR A 360 -18.16 -17.00 11.60
CA THR A 360 -19.52 -17.39 11.19
C THR A 360 -19.49 -18.21 9.90
N LEU A 361 -18.62 -17.85 8.94
CA LEU A 361 -18.43 -18.64 7.70
C LEU A 361 -17.85 -20.02 8.02
N ALA A 362 -16.84 -20.10 8.87
CA ALA A 362 -16.24 -21.36 9.31
C ALA A 362 -17.27 -22.26 10.01
N GLY A 363 -18.08 -21.69 10.90
CA GLY A 363 -19.15 -22.43 11.58
C GLY A 363 -20.25 -22.94 10.64
N ARG A 364 -20.61 -22.18 9.61
CA ARG A 364 -21.55 -22.64 8.56
C ARG A 364 -21.01 -23.80 7.77
N ASN A 365 -19.76 -23.74 7.34
CA ASN A 365 -19.11 -24.83 6.61
C ASN A 365 -19.07 -26.12 7.45
N TRP A 366 -18.85 -26.03 8.75
CA TRP A 366 -18.93 -27.18 9.64
C TRP A 366 -20.33 -27.76 9.73
N SER A 367 -21.36 -26.93 9.87
CA SER A 367 -22.75 -27.37 9.91
C SER A 367 -23.18 -28.05 8.62
N ASP A 368 -22.78 -27.49 7.48
CA ASP A 368 -23.08 -28.07 6.15
C ASP A 368 -22.35 -29.41 5.96
N TYR A 369 -21.08 -29.50 6.41
CA TYR A 369 -20.31 -30.74 6.37
C TYR A 369 -20.94 -31.84 7.24
N VAL A 370 -21.29 -31.55 8.48
CA VAL A 370 -21.96 -32.51 9.38
C VAL A 370 -23.31 -32.95 8.81
N SER A 371 -24.08 -32.02 8.22
CA SER A 371 -25.36 -32.32 7.57
C SER A 371 -25.23 -33.21 6.33
N SER A 372 -24.08 -33.18 5.66
CA SER A 372 -23.79 -34.05 4.50
C SER A 372 -23.37 -35.48 4.88
N LEU A 373 -23.02 -35.70 6.17
CA LEU A 373 -22.64 -36.99 6.72
C LEU A 373 -23.83 -37.77 7.31
N THR A 374 -24.98 -37.10 7.50
CA THR A 374 -26.23 -37.71 7.95
C THR A 374 -27.18 -37.96 6.79
#